data_79e4de55b287ca63191915c08b9f419c
#
_entry.id   79e4de55b287ca63191915c08b9f419c
#
_cell.length_a   1.000
_cell.length_b   1.000
_cell.length_c   1.000
_cell.angle_alpha   90.00
_cell.angle_beta   90.00
_cell.angle_gamma   90.00
#
_symmetry.space_group_name_H-M   'P 1'
#
loop_
_entity.id
_entity.type
_entity.pdbx_description
1 polymer ?
#
loop_
_entity_poly.entity_id
_entity_poly.type
_entity_poly.pdbx_seq_one_letter_code
_entity_poly.pdbx_strand_id
1 'polypeptide(L)'
;MKTRFITFLLLFVMNLGAFAQSPYQPAEENLKARQEFQDNKFGIFLHWGLYAMLATGEWTMTNNNLNYKEYAKLAGGFYPSKFNADKWVEAIKASGAKYICFT
;
A
#
# COMPACT_ATOMS: atom_id res chain seq x y z
N MET A 1 53.81 -14.15 0.91
CA MET A 1 53.11 -14.29 2.20
C MET A 1 52.36 -13.00 2.59
N LYS A 2 52.97 -11.83 2.49
CA LYS A 2 52.36 -10.53 2.91
C LYS A 2 51.05 -10.19 2.15
N THR A 3 50.99 -10.40 0.85
CA THR A 3 49.80 -10.14 0.02
C THR A 3 48.60 -11.02 0.39
N ARG A 4 48.81 -12.29 0.66
CA ARG A 4 47.71 -13.22 1.07
C ARG A 4 47.13 -12.84 2.43
N PHE A 5 47.95 -12.32 3.34
CA PHE A 5 47.50 -11.87 4.66
C PHE A 5 46.63 -10.60 4.57
N ILE A 6 47.02 -9.67 3.70
CA ILE A 6 46.25 -8.43 3.45
C ILE A 6 44.88 -8.76 2.84
N THR A 7 44.80 -9.71 1.90
CA THR A 7 43.54 -10.13 1.28
C THR A 7 42.59 -10.78 2.30
N PHE A 8 43.11 -11.63 3.19
CA PHE A 8 42.32 -12.22 4.29
C PHE A 8 41.82 -11.17 5.28
N LEU A 9 42.65 -10.18 5.61
CA LEU A 9 42.28 -9.10 6.51
C LEU A 9 41.18 -8.22 5.91
N LEU A 10 41.26 -7.88 4.62
CA LEU A 10 40.22 -7.13 3.91
C LEU A 10 38.90 -7.89 3.82
N LEU A 11 38.91 -9.18 3.55
CA LEU A 11 37.71 -10.02 3.55
C LEU A 11 37.05 -10.13 4.95
N PHE A 12 37.88 -10.15 6.01
CA PHE A 12 37.36 -10.18 7.37
C PHE A 12 36.68 -8.85 7.78
N VAL A 13 37.29 -7.71 7.40
CA VAL A 13 36.72 -6.38 7.68
C VAL A 13 35.41 -6.16 6.93
N MET A 14 35.25 -6.68 5.70
CA MET A 14 34.00 -6.58 4.94
C MET A 14 32.82 -7.32 5.59
N ASN A 15 33.10 -8.38 6.37
CA ASN A 15 32.05 -9.11 7.07
C ASN A 15 31.55 -8.42 8.36
N LEU A 16 32.31 -7.49 8.94
CA LEU A 16 31.91 -6.76 10.14
C LEU A 16 30.83 -5.72 9.89
N GLY A 17 30.65 -5.27 8.64
CA GLY A 17 29.61 -4.32 8.26
C GLY A 17 28.21 -4.91 8.10
N ALA A 18 28.08 -6.24 8.01
CA ALA A 18 26.80 -6.90 7.75
C ALA A 18 25.87 -7.00 8.98
N PHE A 19 26.35 -6.72 10.18
CA PHE A 19 25.59 -6.82 11.43
C PHE A 19 25.09 -5.48 11.97
N ALA A 20 25.23 -4.40 11.20
CA ALA A 20 24.93 -3.04 11.68
C ALA A 20 23.47 -2.60 11.52
N GLN A 21 22.58 -3.45 11.05
CA GLN A 21 21.15 -3.13 11.05
C GLN A 21 20.53 -3.64 12.33
N SER A 22 20.23 -2.70 13.24
CA SER A 22 19.38 -3.00 14.39
C SER A 22 18.03 -3.54 13.86
N PRO A 23 17.54 -4.70 14.30
CA PRO A 23 16.26 -5.21 13.87
C PRO A 23 15.19 -4.18 14.20
N TYR A 24 14.35 -3.83 13.22
CA TYR A 24 13.24 -2.92 13.42
C TYR A 24 12.36 -3.44 14.57
N GLN A 25 12.22 -2.62 15.60
CA GLN A 25 11.28 -2.89 16.69
C GLN A 25 10.10 -1.93 16.56
N PRO A 26 8.89 -2.44 16.29
CA PRO A 26 7.72 -1.60 16.21
C PRO A 26 7.42 -0.96 17.57
N ALA A 27 6.97 0.29 17.56
CA ALA A 27 6.47 0.94 18.76
C ALA A 27 5.25 0.18 19.32
N GLU A 28 5.01 0.30 20.64
CA GLU A 28 3.89 -0.38 21.31
C GLU A 28 2.54 -0.05 20.67
N GLU A 29 2.33 1.23 20.30
CA GLU A 29 1.13 1.68 19.60
C GLU A 29 0.93 0.97 18.25
N ASN A 30 2.03 0.72 17.52
CA ASN A 30 1.99 -0.01 16.26
C ASN A 30 1.62 -1.48 16.47
N LEU A 31 2.15 -2.11 17.52
CA LEU A 31 1.78 -3.48 17.88
C LEU A 31 0.30 -3.60 18.23
N LYS A 32 -0.22 -2.63 19.00
CA LYS A 32 -1.63 -2.56 19.34
C LYS A 32 -2.50 -2.39 18.10
N ALA A 33 -2.16 -1.46 17.21
CA ALA A 33 -2.89 -1.23 15.97
C ALA A 33 -2.90 -2.47 15.06
N ARG A 34 -1.80 -3.22 14.99
CA ARG A 34 -1.74 -4.49 14.26
C ARG A 34 -2.66 -5.55 14.86
N GLN A 35 -2.69 -5.64 16.19
CA GLN A 35 -3.58 -6.56 16.87
C GLN A 35 -5.05 -6.22 16.62
N GLU A 36 -5.42 -4.93 16.75
CA GLU A 36 -6.77 -4.45 16.44
C GLU A 36 -7.16 -4.78 14.98
N PHE A 37 -6.24 -4.57 14.02
CA PHE A 37 -6.48 -4.93 12.63
C PHE A 37 -6.72 -6.43 12.44
N GLN A 38 -5.92 -7.28 13.11
CA GLN A 38 -6.09 -8.72 13.06
C GLN A 38 -7.43 -9.18 13.66
N ASP A 39 -7.89 -8.51 14.72
CA ASP A 39 -9.14 -8.85 15.39
C ASP A 39 -10.37 -8.38 14.60
N ASN A 40 -10.22 -7.33 13.81
CA ASN A 40 -11.31 -6.77 12.99
C ASN A 40 -11.78 -7.69 11.85
N LYS A 41 -10.96 -8.58 11.33
CA LYS A 41 -11.20 -9.69 10.37
C LYS A 41 -12.06 -9.40 9.14
N PHE A 42 -13.11 -8.57 9.23
CA PHE A 42 -14.02 -8.26 8.14
C PHE A 42 -13.95 -6.78 7.78
N GLY A 43 -13.54 -6.51 6.56
CA GLY A 43 -13.47 -5.17 5.97
C GLY A 43 -14.00 -5.15 4.55
N ILE A 44 -14.28 -3.96 4.04
CA ILE A 44 -14.70 -3.72 2.67
C ILE A 44 -13.53 -3.11 1.90
N PHE A 45 -13.26 -3.65 0.71
CA PHE A 45 -12.31 -3.10 -0.24
C PHE A 45 -13.10 -2.33 -1.30
N LEU A 46 -12.81 -1.03 -1.46
CA LEU A 46 -13.48 -0.17 -2.43
C LEU A 46 -12.50 0.29 -3.50
N HIS A 47 -12.71 -0.17 -4.72
CA HIS A 47 -12.07 0.38 -5.91
C HIS A 47 -12.96 1.45 -6.53
N TRP A 48 -12.59 2.72 -6.40
CA TRP A 48 -13.36 3.81 -6.99
C TRP A 48 -12.50 5.04 -7.27
N GLY A 49 -12.29 5.35 -8.54
CA GLY A 49 -11.45 6.42 -9.02
C GLY A 49 -11.70 6.73 -10.49
N LEU A 50 -10.72 7.32 -11.16
CA LEU A 50 -10.84 7.69 -12.58
C LEU A 50 -11.18 6.50 -13.49
N TYR A 51 -10.68 5.33 -13.17
CA TYR A 51 -10.97 4.08 -13.89
C TYR A 51 -12.46 3.71 -13.87
N ALA A 52 -13.22 4.14 -12.86
CA ALA A 52 -14.65 3.90 -12.79
C ALA A 52 -15.42 4.59 -13.94
N MET A 53 -14.90 5.69 -14.49
CA MET A 53 -15.48 6.38 -15.64
C MET A 53 -15.42 5.55 -16.92
N LEU A 54 -14.40 4.69 -17.06
CA LEU A 54 -14.20 3.86 -18.24
C LEU A 54 -14.90 2.50 -18.13
N ALA A 55 -15.40 2.14 -16.94
CA ALA A 55 -16.14 0.90 -16.66
C ALA A 55 -15.38 -0.40 -17.08
N THR A 56 -14.07 -0.36 -17.11
CA THR A 56 -13.20 -1.47 -17.54
C THR A 56 -12.29 -2.00 -16.41
N GLY A 57 -12.54 -1.56 -15.17
CA GLY A 57 -11.81 -1.99 -13.97
C GLY A 57 -10.63 -1.09 -13.61
N GLU A 58 -10.09 -1.29 -12.41
CA GLU A 58 -9.03 -0.47 -11.83
C GLU A 58 -7.69 -0.54 -12.60
N TRP A 59 -7.46 -1.63 -13.31
CA TRP A 59 -6.26 -1.84 -14.13
C TRP A 59 -6.35 -1.24 -15.55
N THR A 60 -7.38 -0.46 -15.83
CA THR A 60 -7.67 0.04 -17.19
C THR A 60 -6.50 0.79 -17.82
N MET A 61 -5.77 1.59 -17.04
CA MET A 61 -4.61 2.32 -17.55
C MET A 61 -3.51 1.38 -18.04
N THR A 62 -3.20 0.35 -17.26
CA THR A 62 -2.16 -0.64 -17.57
C THR A 62 -2.60 -1.57 -18.70
N ASN A 63 -3.80 -2.13 -18.61
CA ASN A 63 -4.30 -3.11 -19.59
C ASN A 63 -4.48 -2.53 -20.99
N ASN A 64 -4.80 -1.23 -21.09
CA ASN A 64 -4.98 -0.54 -22.36
C ASN A 64 -3.74 0.30 -22.76
N ASN A 65 -2.64 0.19 -22.01
CA ASN A 65 -1.39 0.92 -22.26
C ASN A 65 -1.61 2.43 -22.43
N LEU A 66 -2.46 3.02 -21.58
CA LEU A 66 -2.79 4.44 -21.63
C LEU A 66 -1.65 5.29 -21.08
N ASN A 67 -1.35 6.40 -21.77
CA ASN A 67 -0.41 7.37 -21.24
C ASN A 67 -0.97 8.01 -19.97
N TYR A 68 -0.21 8.02 -18.87
CA TYR A 68 -0.66 8.52 -17.58
C TYR A 68 -1.10 10.00 -17.61
N LYS A 69 -0.47 10.84 -18.46
CA LYS A 69 -0.83 12.27 -18.61
C LYS A 69 -2.20 12.44 -19.28
N GLU A 70 -2.48 11.61 -20.29
CA GLU A 70 -3.80 11.60 -20.95
C GLU A 70 -4.86 11.02 -20.03
N TYR A 71 -4.55 9.95 -19.33
CA TYR A 71 -5.44 9.33 -18.35
C TYR A 71 -5.80 10.31 -17.21
N ALA A 72 -4.84 11.09 -16.71
CA ALA A 72 -5.07 12.08 -15.67
C ALA A 72 -6.07 13.18 -16.08
N LYS A 73 -6.25 13.46 -17.38
CA LYS A 73 -7.24 14.43 -17.87
C LYS A 73 -8.67 14.03 -17.57
N LEU A 74 -8.92 12.73 -17.34
CA LEU A 74 -10.24 12.25 -16.92
C LEU A 74 -10.71 12.88 -15.60
N ALA A 75 -9.78 13.36 -14.77
CA ALA A 75 -10.14 14.04 -13.53
C ALA A 75 -11.07 15.25 -13.73
N GLY A 76 -10.92 15.96 -14.84
CA GLY A 76 -11.80 17.08 -15.18
C GLY A 76 -13.25 16.70 -15.45
N GLY A 77 -13.51 15.43 -15.80
CA GLY A 77 -14.85 14.89 -16.02
C GLY A 77 -15.38 14.04 -14.87
N PHE A 78 -14.58 13.80 -13.85
CA PHE A 78 -14.99 12.99 -12.70
C PHE A 78 -15.89 13.79 -11.77
N TYR A 79 -17.19 13.64 -11.95
CA TYR A 79 -18.21 14.36 -11.18
C TYR A 79 -19.24 13.40 -10.58
N PRO A 80 -18.98 12.80 -9.42
CA PRO A 80 -19.86 11.83 -8.78
C PRO A 80 -21.02 12.53 -8.04
N SER A 81 -21.98 13.09 -8.77
CA SER A 81 -23.08 13.91 -8.24
C SER A 81 -23.98 13.20 -7.22
N LYS A 82 -24.00 11.87 -7.22
CA LYS A 82 -24.80 11.05 -6.29
C LYS A 82 -23.96 10.48 -5.13
N PHE A 83 -22.67 10.82 -5.06
CA PHE A 83 -21.83 10.36 -3.96
C PHE A 83 -22.26 10.98 -2.64
N ASN A 84 -22.43 10.15 -1.64
CA ASN A 84 -22.70 10.56 -0.27
C ASN A 84 -21.93 9.65 0.68
N ALA A 85 -20.88 10.19 1.29
CA ALA A 85 -19.97 9.43 2.15
C ALA A 85 -20.70 8.83 3.35
N ASP A 86 -21.62 9.57 3.98
CA ASP A 86 -22.34 9.08 5.16
C ASP A 86 -23.19 7.86 4.83
N LYS A 87 -23.94 7.90 3.71
CA LYS A 87 -24.72 6.75 3.26
C LYS A 87 -23.87 5.53 2.92
N TRP A 88 -22.69 5.74 2.35
CA TRP A 88 -21.77 4.65 2.06
C TRP A 88 -21.26 4.01 3.35
N VAL A 89 -20.80 4.84 4.28
CA VAL A 89 -20.29 4.38 5.59
C VAL A 89 -21.41 3.69 6.38
N GLU A 90 -22.62 4.23 6.38
CA GLU A 90 -23.77 3.62 7.02
C GLU A 90 -24.08 2.22 6.45
N ALA A 91 -24.13 2.07 5.14
CA ALA A 91 -24.35 0.78 4.49
C ALA A 91 -23.24 -0.22 4.80
N ILE A 92 -21.98 0.22 4.77
CA ILE A 92 -20.82 -0.62 5.09
C ILE A 92 -20.85 -1.04 6.56
N LYS A 93 -21.14 -0.12 7.46
CA LYS A 93 -21.31 -0.41 8.88
C LYS A 93 -22.45 -1.41 9.14
N ALA A 94 -23.57 -1.26 8.45
CA ALA A 94 -24.71 -2.18 8.54
C ALA A 94 -24.33 -3.60 8.07
N SER A 95 -23.39 -3.76 7.16
CA SER A 95 -22.85 -5.07 6.75
C SER A 95 -22.05 -5.80 7.82
N GLY A 96 -21.69 -5.11 8.90
CA GLY A 96 -20.81 -5.65 9.97
C GLY A 96 -19.32 -5.42 9.72
N ALA A 97 -18.94 -4.77 8.63
CA ALA A 97 -17.54 -4.43 8.34
C ALA A 97 -16.95 -3.48 9.40
N LYS A 98 -15.69 -3.71 9.74
CA LYS A 98 -14.97 -2.98 10.78
C LYS A 98 -14.02 -1.91 10.23
N TYR A 99 -13.64 -2.04 8.95
CA TYR A 99 -12.79 -1.08 8.26
C TYR A 99 -13.10 -1.03 6.76
N ILE A 100 -12.63 0.02 6.13
CA ILE A 100 -12.72 0.24 4.68
C ILE A 100 -11.29 0.45 4.17
N CYS A 101 -10.91 -0.29 3.13
CA CYS A 101 -9.74 -0.01 2.32
C CYS A 101 -10.21 0.66 1.03
N PHE A 102 -9.92 1.94 0.91
CA PHE A 102 -10.31 2.74 -0.25
C PHE A 102 -9.12 2.93 -1.17
N THR A 103 -9.23 2.55 -2.46
CA THR A 103 -8.14 2.61 -3.45
C THR A 103 -8.58 3.29 -4.73
#